data_f9fae5037ffc386139331f579292dac6
#
_entry.id   f9fae5037ffc386139331f579292dac6
#
_cell.length_a   1.000
_cell.length_b   1.000
_cell.length_c   1.000
_cell.angle_alpha   90.00
_cell.angle_beta   90.00
_cell.angle_gamma   90.00
#
_symmetry.space_group_name_H-M   'P 1'
#
loop_
_entity.id
_entity.type
_entity.pdbx_description
1 polymer ?
#
loop_
_entity_poly.entity_id
_entity_poly.type
_entity_poly.pdbx_seq_one_letter_code
_entity_poly.pdbx_strand_id
1 'polypeptide(L)'
;MPTAFFNQKLTVNGADQGLLTGLRAPSSNNPVQDVTSSSITCGEAGSTSNTFIDVKAGDEIGAWYQHIIGGPQGSNDEGNPVASSHKGPITVYLASVDNAATATAATADWFKIYDDNFNPSTKTWGVDNMIAANGWVKFKLPTCIANGDYLLRVEILALHPAYSQGGVQFYTSCAQLRVSGGGSTQPSSTVRFPGYYSATSPDIMINIYGATGQPDNSGKAYPAHGPALFTC
;
A
#
# COMPACT_ATOMS: atom_id res chain seq x y z
N MET A 1 -19.03 6.57 -11.50
CA MET A 1 -18.67 5.23 -10.98
C MET A 1 -17.53 5.41 -10.02
N PRO A 2 -17.46 4.74 -8.87
CA PRO A 2 -16.28 4.85 -8.03
C PRO A 2 -15.08 4.31 -8.83
N THR A 3 -14.08 5.14 -9.01
CA THR A 3 -12.82 4.78 -9.68
C THR A 3 -11.92 4.10 -8.65
N ALA A 4 -12.21 2.86 -8.36
CA ALA A 4 -11.43 2.03 -7.48
C ALA A 4 -10.21 1.47 -8.21
N PHE A 5 -9.11 1.16 -7.52
CA PHE A 5 -7.83 0.79 -8.11
C PHE A 5 -7.09 -0.20 -7.21
N PHE A 6 -6.17 -0.97 -7.79
CA PHE A 6 -5.35 -1.93 -7.02
C PHE A 6 -4.00 -2.18 -7.71
N ASN A 7 -3.05 -2.76 -6.95
CA ASN A 7 -1.77 -3.18 -7.49
C ASN A 7 -1.94 -4.38 -8.43
N GLN A 8 -1.53 -4.23 -9.68
CA GLN A 8 -1.74 -5.22 -10.72
C GLN A 8 -0.50 -6.01 -11.11
N LYS A 9 0.69 -5.50 -10.83
CA LYS A 9 1.95 -6.19 -11.07
C LYS A 9 3.10 -5.58 -10.27
N LEU A 10 4.16 -6.35 -10.11
CA LEU A 10 5.42 -5.87 -9.56
C LEU A 10 6.52 -5.83 -10.61
N THR A 11 7.52 -4.98 -10.36
CA THR A 11 8.85 -5.08 -10.98
C THR A 11 9.90 -5.32 -9.91
N VAL A 12 10.97 -6.03 -10.29
CA VAL A 12 12.17 -6.22 -9.47
C VAL A 12 13.34 -5.63 -10.24
N ASN A 13 13.96 -4.58 -9.71
CA ASN A 13 15.03 -3.81 -10.38
C ASN A 13 14.63 -3.41 -11.83
N GLY A 14 13.38 -3.04 -12.03
CA GLY A 14 12.82 -2.68 -13.34
C GLY A 14 12.35 -3.85 -14.21
N ALA A 15 12.67 -5.10 -13.85
CA ALA A 15 12.21 -6.27 -14.60
C ALA A 15 10.74 -6.61 -14.25
N ASP A 16 9.87 -6.61 -15.25
CA ASP A 16 8.42 -6.89 -15.10
C ASP A 16 8.19 -8.36 -14.73
N GLN A 17 7.44 -8.59 -13.66
CA GLN A 17 7.11 -9.94 -13.16
C GLN A 17 5.83 -10.52 -13.78
N GLY A 18 5.15 -9.76 -14.60
CA GLY A 18 3.89 -10.14 -15.23
C GLY A 18 2.64 -9.72 -14.46
N LEU A 19 1.55 -9.56 -15.20
CA LEU A 19 0.27 -9.12 -14.66
C LEU A 19 -0.28 -10.18 -13.68
N LEU A 20 -0.65 -9.74 -12.48
CA LEU A 20 -1.19 -10.54 -11.38
C LEU A 20 -0.27 -11.67 -10.87
N THR A 21 0.96 -11.76 -11.35
CA THR A 21 1.91 -12.79 -10.92
C THR A 21 2.36 -12.54 -9.47
N GLY A 22 2.25 -13.55 -8.62
CA GLY A 22 2.62 -13.47 -7.20
C GLY A 22 1.77 -12.53 -6.36
N LEU A 23 0.68 -11.98 -6.91
CA LEU A 23 -0.23 -11.08 -6.19
C LEU A 23 -1.39 -11.85 -5.56
N ARG A 24 -1.84 -11.37 -4.43
CA ARG A 24 -3.14 -11.67 -3.84
C ARG A 24 -4.12 -10.58 -4.32
N ALA A 25 -4.56 -10.70 -5.57
CA ALA A 25 -5.41 -9.71 -6.19
C ALA A 25 -6.78 -9.68 -5.50
N PRO A 26 -7.30 -8.51 -5.11
CA PRO A 26 -8.63 -8.43 -4.54
C PRO A 26 -9.71 -8.83 -5.55
N SER A 27 -10.84 -9.36 -5.08
CA SER A 27 -12.00 -9.74 -5.91
C SER A 27 -12.76 -8.53 -6.43
N SER A 28 -12.54 -7.37 -5.83
CA SER A 28 -13.15 -6.10 -6.16
C SER A 28 -12.08 -5.00 -6.04
N ASN A 29 -12.20 -3.99 -6.86
CA ASN A 29 -11.40 -2.77 -6.74
C ASN A 29 -12.07 -1.71 -5.84
N ASN A 30 -13.18 -2.04 -5.16
CA ASN A 30 -13.79 -1.16 -4.17
C ASN A 30 -12.87 -0.98 -2.94
N PRO A 31 -12.91 0.19 -2.28
CA PRO A 31 -12.18 0.40 -1.05
C PRO A 31 -12.74 -0.42 0.10
N VAL A 32 -11.89 -0.81 1.03
CA VAL A 32 -12.31 -1.26 2.35
C VAL A 32 -12.45 -0.02 3.23
N GLN A 33 -13.53 0.07 4.02
CA GLN A 33 -13.80 1.18 4.93
C GLN A 33 -13.97 0.72 6.39
N ASP A 34 -14.26 -0.57 6.58
CA ASP A 34 -14.36 -1.18 7.92
C ASP A 34 -12.98 -1.61 8.42
N VAL A 35 -12.47 -0.88 9.40
CA VAL A 35 -11.15 -1.14 10.02
C VAL A 35 -11.10 -2.47 10.81
N THR A 36 -12.25 -3.09 11.07
CA THR A 36 -12.34 -4.38 11.79
C THR A 36 -12.41 -5.58 10.83
N SER A 37 -12.65 -5.32 9.55
CA SER A 37 -12.70 -6.36 8.52
C SER A 37 -11.31 -6.94 8.23
N SER A 38 -11.20 -8.24 8.04
CA SER A 38 -9.97 -8.89 7.55
C SER A 38 -9.56 -8.41 6.16
N SER A 39 -10.51 -7.86 5.38
CA SER A 39 -10.24 -7.27 4.05
C SER A 39 -9.31 -6.06 4.10
N ILE A 40 -9.17 -5.39 5.27
CA ILE A 40 -8.23 -4.27 5.42
C ILE A 40 -6.76 -4.70 5.21
N THR A 41 -6.47 -5.99 5.35
CA THR A 41 -5.10 -6.51 5.22
C THR A 41 -4.62 -6.51 3.78
N CYS A 42 -5.37 -7.15 2.87
CA CYS A 42 -4.94 -7.36 1.47
C CYS A 42 -6.03 -7.00 0.44
N GLY A 43 -7.04 -6.23 0.84
CA GLY A 43 -8.22 -5.98 0.03
C GLY A 43 -9.30 -7.06 0.24
N GLU A 44 -10.43 -6.89 -0.43
CA GLU A 44 -11.52 -7.87 -0.38
C GLU A 44 -11.04 -9.23 -0.91
N ALA A 45 -11.44 -10.31 -0.24
CA ALA A 45 -10.93 -11.66 -0.53
C ALA A 45 -10.99 -11.97 -2.05
N GLY A 46 -9.83 -12.16 -2.62
CA GLY A 46 -9.64 -12.43 -4.03
C GLY A 46 -8.88 -13.73 -4.26
N SER A 47 -8.23 -13.85 -5.42
CA SER A 47 -7.41 -15.00 -5.75
C SER A 47 -6.13 -15.04 -4.91
N THR A 48 -5.77 -16.22 -4.41
CA THR A 48 -4.41 -16.49 -3.95
C THR A 48 -3.59 -17.03 -5.11
N SER A 49 -2.35 -16.57 -5.24
CA SER A 49 -1.39 -17.13 -6.20
C SER A 49 -0.53 -18.18 -5.50
N ASN A 50 -0.20 -19.25 -6.19
CA ASN A 50 0.85 -20.19 -5.74
C ASN A 50 2.25 -19.78 -6.22
N THR A 51 2.35 -18.64 -6.93
CA THR A 51 3.60 -18.13 -7.48
C THR A 51 4.26 -17.17 -6.49
N PHE A 52 5.55 -17.30 -6.35
CA PHE A 52 6.40 -16.38 -5.58
C PHE A 52 7.16 -15.47 -6.54
N ILE A 53 7.45 -14.27 -6.09
CA ILE A 53 8.38 -13.37 -6.74
C ILE A 53 9.71 -13.47 -5.98
N ASP A 54 10.73 -14.01 -6.64
CA ASP A 54 12.08 -14.13 -6.07
C ASP A 54 12.76 -12.76 -6.08
N VAL A 55 13.27 -12.34 -4.91
CA VAL A 55 13.90 -11.04 -4.69
C VAL A 55 15.14 -11.18 -3.83
N LYS A 56 16.03 -10.20 -3.91
CA LYS A 56 17.15 -10.06 -2.98
C LYS A 56 16.89 -8.90 -2.02
N ALA A 57 17.35 -9.04 -0.79
CA ALA A 57 17.40 -7.92 0.14
C ALA A 57 18.20 -6.76 -0.49
N GLY A 58 17.62 -5.56 -0.47
CA GLY A 58 18.16 -4.38 -1.16
C GLY A 58 17.62 -4.13 -2.57
N ASP A 59 16.90 -5.08 -3.17
CA ASP A 59 16.28 -4.87 -4.50
C ASP A 59 15.26 -3.72 -4.46
N GLU A 60 15.16 -2.99 -5.57
CA GLU A 60 14.09 -2.04 -5.80
C GLU A 60 12.85 -2.78 -6.32
N ILE A 61 11.75 -2.61 -5.61
CA ILE A 61 10.44 -3.12 -6.01
C ILE A 61 9.60 -1.97 -6.53
N GLY A 62 8.96 -2.16 -7.68
CA GLY A 62 7.90 -1.29 -8.18
C GLY A 62 6.56 -2.00 -8.06
N ALA A 63 5.56 -1.33 -7.48
CA ALA A 63 4.17 -1.77 -7.45
C ALA A 63 3.34 -0.89 -8.38
N TRP A 64 2.63 -1.48 -9.34
CA TRP A 64 1.90 -0.74 -10.37
C TRP A 64 0.41 -0.75 -10.10
N TYR A 65 -0.12 0.41 -9.77
CA TYR A 65 -1.54 0.65 -9.50
C TYR A 65 -2.27 1.18 -10.72
N GLN A 66 -3.41 0.59 -11.03
CA GLN A 66 -4.31 1.03 -12.11
C GLN A 66 -5.75 0.74 -11.71
N HIS A 67 -6.72 1.50 -12.25
CA HIS A 67 -8.13 1.28 -11.91
C HIS A 67 -8.77 0.18 -12.76
N ILE A 68 -8.22 -0.11 -13.95
CA ILE A 68 -8.66 -1.21 -14.81
C ILE A 68 -7.49 -2.16 -15.06
N ILE A 69 -7.77 -3.47 -15.07
CA ILE A 69 -6.75 -4.49 -15.33
C ILE A 69 -6.14 -4.27 -16.71
N GLY A 70 -4.79 -4.20 -16.75
CA GLY A 70 -4.01 -3.99 -17.96
C GLY A 70 -3.70 -2.53 -18.25
N GLY A 71 -4.22 -1.59 -17.48
CA GLY A 71 -3.89 -0.17 -17.61
C GLY A 71 -5.01 0.69 -18.19
N PRO A 72 -4.68 1.91 -18.67
CA PRO A 72 -5.66 2.90 -19.12
C PRO A 72 -6.48 2.41 -20.33
N GLN A 73 -7.74 2.79 -20.38
CA GLN A 73 -8.69 2.42 -21.43
C GLN A 73 -8.72 3.48 -22.56
N GLY A 74 -7.62 4.14 -22.81
CA GLY A 74 -7.44 5.15 -23.84
C GLY A 74 -6.70 6.38 -23.32
N SER A 75 -6.46 7.35 -24.21
CA SER A 75 -5.69 8.56 -23.87
C SER A 75 -6.40 9.52 -22.91
N ASN A 76 -7.72 9.40 -22.75
CA ASN A 76 -8.55 10.32 -21.95
C ASN A 76 -9.16 9.61 -20.73
N ASP A 77 -8.48 8.61 -20.19
CA ASP A 77 -8.92 7.88 -19.02
C ASP A 77 -8.54 8.65 -17.74
N GLU A 78 -9.33 9.69 -17.41
CA GLU A 78 -9.09 10.60 -16.28
C GLU A 78 -9.08 9.90 -14.90
N GLY A 79 -9.67 8.70 -14.81
CA GLY A 79 -9.68 7.91 -13.58
C GLY A 79 -8.43 7.07 -13.38
N ASN A 80 -7.53 7.00 -14.34
CA ASN A 80 -6.34 6.15 -14.31
C ASN A 80 -5.06 6.97 -14.04
N PRO A 81 -4.12 6.49 -13.21
CA PRO A 81 -4.11 5.23 -12.43
C PRO A 81 -5.11 5.23 -11.27
N VAL A 82 -5.47 6.40 -10.78
CA VAL A 82 -6.46 6.67 -9.74
C VAL A 82 -6.98 8.09 -9.91
N ALA A 83 -8.23 8.32 -9.57
CA ALA A 83 -8.77 9.68 -9.60
C ALA A 83 -7.98 10.61 -8.67
N SER A 84 -7.60 11.79 -9.17
CA SER A 84 -6.74 12.76 -8.46
C SER A 84 -7.34 13.27 -7.14
N SER A 85 -8.63 13.04 -6.89
CA SER A 85 -9.30 13.34 -5.61
C SER A 85 -8.91 12.39 -4.47
N HIS A 86 -8.35 11.21 -4.75
CA HIS A 86 -8.00 10.21 -3.74
C HIS A 86 -6.71 10.54 -2.98
N LYS A 87 -6.60 11.79 -2.51
CA LYS A 87 -5.43 12.30 -1.78
C LYS A 87 -5.18 11.51 -0.51
N GLY A 88 -3.91 11.17 -0.27
CA GLY A 88 -3.50 10.50 0.95
C GLY A 88 -2.11 9.85 0.86
N PRO A 89 -1.66 9.24 1.95
CA PRO A 89 -0.35 8.60 2.05
C PRO A 89 -0.33 7.23 1.35
N ILE A 90 0.89 6.79 1.04
CA ILE A 90 1.20 5.43 0.60
C ILE A 90 2.17 4.82 1.59
N THR A 91 1.88 3.61 2.06
CA THR A 91 2.71 2.90 3.03
C THR A 91 2.95 1.47 2.57
N VAL A 92 4.18 0.98 2.78
CA VAL A 92 4.54 -0.39 2.42
C VAL A 92 5.01 -1.14 3.65
N TYR A 93 4.49 -2.35 3.80
CA TYR A 93 4.80 -3.26 4.90
C TYR A 93 5.31 -4.59 4.38
N LEU A 94 6.11 -5.25 5.20
CA LEU A 94 6.48 -6.66 5.05
C LEU A 94 6.04 -7.43 6.30
N ALA A 95 5.75 -8.72 6.10
CA ALA A 95 5.58 -9.67 7.20
C ALA A 95 6.31 -10.96 6.84
N SER A 96 7.22 -11.42 7.71
CA SER A 96 7.86 -12.72 7.59
C SER A 96 6.85 -13.82 7.92
N VAL A 97 6.79 -14.85 7.10
CA VAL A 97 5.86 -15.97 7.24
C VAL A 97 6.54 -17.29 6.88
N ASP A 98 6.00 -18.42 7.37
CA ASP A 98 6.56 -19.73 7.05
C ASP A 98 6.40 -20.10 5.57
N ASN A 99 5.27 -19.72 4.96
CA ASN A 99 4.99 -19.95 3.55
C ASN A 99 4.05 -18.86 3.03
N ALA A 100 4.55 -18.01 2.15
CA ALA A 100 3.77 -16.88 1.66
C ALA A 100 2.58 -17.27 0.78
N ALA A 101 2.54 -18.48 0.19
CA ALA A 101 1.38 -18.96 -0.57
C ALA A 101 0.19 -19.33 0.32
N THR A 102 0.44 -19.83 1.53
CA THR A 102 -0.60 -20.36 2.43
C THR A 102 -0.84 -19.53 3.66
N ALA A 103 0.03 -18.57 3.98
CA ALA A 103 -0.06 -17.75 5.18
C ALA A 103 -1.36 -16.91 5.22
N THR A 104 -1.97 -16.84 6.40
CA THR A 104 -3.12 -15.96 6.67
C THR A 104 -2.63 -14.55 6.95
N ALA A 105 -2.80 -13.64 6.00
CA ALA A 105 -2.29 -12.28 6.09
C ALA A 105 -2.83 -11.50 7.31
N ALA A 106 -4.10 -11.75 7.71
CA ALA A 106 -4.74 -11.07 8.83
C ALA A 106 -4.13 -11.40 10.20
N THR A 107 -3.35 -12.48 10.32
CA THR A 107 -2.65 -12.87 11.56
C THR A 107 -1.16 -12.57 11.53
N ALA A 108 -0.64 -12.04 10.41
CA ALA A 108 0.78 -11.74 10.24
C ALA A 108 1.18 -10.47 11.02
N ASP A 109 2.43 -10.45 11.47
CA ASP A 109 3.03 -9.30 12.15
C ASP A 109 3.76 -8.42 11.12
N TRP A 110 3.16 -7.26 10.82
CA TRP A 110 3.59 -6.35 9.76
C TRP A 110 4.53 -5.28 10.28
N PHE A 111 5.65 -5.05 9.61
CA PHE A 111 6.55 -3.92 9.85
C PHE A 111 6.66 -3.02 8.64
N LYS A 112 6.75 -1.72 8.88
CA LYS A 112 6.78 -0.71 7.82
C LYS A 112 8.18 -0.58 7.24
N ILE A 113 8.28 -0.62 5.90
CA ILE A 113 9.56 -0.48 5.17
C ILE A 113 9.62 0.78 4.29
N TYR A 114 8.49 1.42 4.04
CA TYR A 114 8.40 2.63 3.23
C TYR A 114 7.14 3.42 3.58
N ASP A 115 7.22 4.74 3.52
CA ASP A 115 6.07 5.63 3.51
C ASP A 115 6.33 6.84 2.60
N ASP A 116 5.26 7.31 1.95
CA ASP A 116 5.18 8.55 1.19
C ASP A 116 3.94 9.30 1.67
N ASN A 117 4.18 10.23 2.59
CA ASN A 117 3.14 10.97 3.30
C ASN A 117 2.85 12.31 2.60
N PHE A 118 2.17 13.21 3.29
CA PHE A 118 1.99 14.59 2.86
C PHE A 118 3.27 15.39 3.04
N ASN A 119 3.71 16.05 1.97
CA ASN A 119 4.80 17.01 2.00
C ASN A 119 4.25 18.45 2.09
N PRO A 120 4.36 19.13 3.24
CA PRO A 120 3.81 20.48 3.40
C PRO A 120 4.48 21.54 2.50
N SER A 121 5.74 21.33 2.10
CA SER A 121 6.48 22.29 1.27
C SER A 121 6.01 22.30 -0.18
N THR A 122 5.71 21.12 -0.74
CA THR A 122 5.21 20.96 -2.12
C THR A 122 3.69 20.84 -2.17
N LYS A 123 3.04 20.64 -1.02
CA LYS A 123 1.60 20.35 -0.88
C LYS A 123 1.16 19.10 -1.66
N THR A 124 2.03 18.11 -1.73
CA THR A 124 1.79 16.85 -2.44
C THR A 124 1.62 15.70 -1.47
N TRP A 125 0.72 14.79 -1.79
CA TRP A 125 0.53 13.51 -1.11
C TRP A 125 1.26 12.39 -1.86
N GLY A 126 1.50 11.27 -1.20
CA GLY A 126 2.07 10.08 -1.85
C GLY A 126 1.28 9.65 -3.09
N VAL A 127 -0.05 9.78 -3.06
CA VAL A 127 -0.90 9.52 -4.24
C VAL A 127 -0.58 10.47 -5.40
N ASP A 128 -0.24 11.74 -5.15
CA ASP A 128 0.17 12.67 -6.22
C ASP A 128 1.46 12.18 -6.89
N ASN A 129 2.42 11.72 -6.09
CA ASN A 129 3.69 11.18 -6.59
C ASN A 129 3.46 9.91 -7.41
N MET A 130 2.58 9.01 -6.96
CA MET A 130 2.18 7.81 -7.70
C MET A 130 1.51 8.17 -9.04
N ILE A 131 0.59 9.13 -9.07
CA ILE A 131 -0.06 9.60 -10.30
C ILE A 131 0.99 10.15 -11.27
N ALA A 132 1.89 11.01 -10.80
CA ALA A 132 2.99 11.56 -11.61
C ALA A 132 3.92 10.47 -12.15
N ALA A 133 4.04 9.35 -11.44
CA ALA A 133 4.79 8.17 -11.86
C ALA A 133 3.95 7.14 -12.65
N ASN A 134 2.80 7.54 -13.24
CA ASN A 134 1.92 6.66 -14.01
C ASN A 134 1.48 5.40 -13.25
N GLY A 135 1.20 5.54 -11.96
CA GLY A 135 0.73 4.46 -11.09
C GLY A 135 1.82 3.66 -10.40
N TRP A 136 3.08 4.00 -10.60
CA TRP A 136 4.18 3.29 -9.94
C TRP A 136 4.47 3.82 -8.56
N VAL A 137 4.54 2.91 -7.60
CA VAL A 137 5.12 3.11 -6.26
C VAL A 137 6.42 2.32 -6.21
N LYS A 138 7.55 2.99 -6.00
CA LYS A 138 8.88 2.36 -5.96
C LYS A 138 9.50 2.49 -4.59
N PHE A 139 10.04 1.40 -4.09
CA PHE A 139 10.69 1.33 -2.77
C PHE A 139 11.79 0.26 -2.79
N LYS A 140 12.71 0.32 -1.82
CA LYS A 140 13.77 -0.69 -1.66
C LYS A 140 13.42 -1.65 -0.52
N LEU A 141 13.71 -2.92 -0.72
CA LEU A 141 13.71 -3.88 0.37
C LEU A 141 14.89 -3.58 1.30
N PRO A 142 14.69 -3.66 2.63
CA PRO A 142 15.80 -3.48 3.56
C PRO A 142 16.87 -4.58 3.35
N THR A 143 18.15 -4.21 3.43
CA THR A 143 19.28 -5.10 3.15
C THR A 143 19.52 -6.12 4.27
N CYS A 144 19.03 -5.86 5.46
CA CYS A 144 19.33 -6.64 6.67
C CYS A 144 18.22 -7.62 7.09
N ILE A 145 17.09 -7.68 6.39
CA ILE A 145 16.02 -8.63 6.70
C ILE A 145 16.48 -10.08 6.46
N ALA A 146 15.93 -11.03 7.20
CA ALA A 146 16.27 -12.43 7.06
C ALA A 146 15.83 -13.00 5.70
N ASN A 147 16.53 -14.04 5.24
CA ASN A 147 16.05 -14.83 4.09
C ASN A 147 14.76 -15.57 4.48
N GLY A 148 13.88 -15.78 3.51
CA GLY A 148 12.64 -16.51 3.72
C GLY A 148 11.47 -15.97 2.92
N ASP A 149 10.30 -16.50 3.23
CA ASP A 149 9.05 -16.08 2.60
C ASP A 149 8.46 -14.87 3.33
N TYR A 150 7.97 -13.93 2.54
CA TYR A 150 7.35 -12.70 3.04
C TYR A 150 6.04 -12.42 2.32
N LEU A 151 5.10 -11.86 3.05
CA LEU A 151 4.02 -11.10 2.45
C LEU A 151 4.44 -9.64 2.35
N LEU A 152 4.25 -9.07 1.17
CA LEU A 152 4.34 -7.63 0.91
C LEU A 152 2.93 -7.05 0.95
N ARG A 153 2.72 -5.93 1.63
CA ARG A 153 1.46 -5.19 1.65
C ARG A 153 1.73 -3.75 1.25
N VAL A 154 1.08 -3.29 0.19
CA VAL A 154 1.08 -1.88 -0.19
C VAL A 154 -0.30 -1.31 0.13
N GLU A 155 -0.31 -0.23 0.90
CA GLU A 155 -1.51 0.46 1.35
C GLU A 155 -1.56 1.87 0.80
N ILE A 156 -2.70 2.23 0.24
CA ILE A 156 -3.03 3.60 -0.11
C ILE A 156 -4.27 4.00 0.68
N LEU A 157 -4.18 5.08 1.43
CA LEU A 157 -5.32 5.69 2.10
C LEU A 157 -5.84 6.84 1.26
N ALA A 158 -7.11 6.79 0.85
CA ALA A 158 -7.77 7.94 0.27
C ALA A 158 -8.52 8.69 1.37
N LEU A 159 -8.03 9.89 1.69
CA LEU A 159 -8.49 10.70 2.82
C LEU A 159 -9.52 11.77 2.45
N HIS A 160 -9.91 11.85 1.17
CA HIS A 160 -10.88 12.86 0.71
C HIS A 160 -12.24 12.82 1.46
N PRO A 161 -12.73 11.64 1.92
CA PRO A 161 -13.96 11.56 2.73
C PRO A 161 -13.67 11.31 4.23
N ALA A 162 -12.41 11.37 4.66
CA ALA A 162 -11.98 10.97 6.01
C ALA A 162 -12.32 11.98 7.12
N TYR A 163 -13.01 13.07 6.79
CA TYR A 163 -13.48 14.07 7.77
C TYR A 163 -14.63 13.54 8.66
N SER A 164 -15.16 12.36 8.37
CA SER A 164 -16.14 11.66 9.18
C SER A 164 -15.70 10.22 9.46
N GLN A 165 -16.15 9.67 10.57
CA GLN A 165 -15.88 8.29 10.93
C GLN A 165 -16.36 7.31 9.85
N GLY A 166 -15.50 6.36 9.47
CA GLY A 166 -15.78 5.40 8.40
C GLY A 166 -15.66 6.01 6.99
N GLY A 167 -15.23 7.28 6.86
CA GLY A 167 -15.07 7.91 5.56
C GLY A 167 -13.80 7.49 4.84
N VAL A 168 -12.70 7.19 5.56
CA VAL A 168 -11.44 6.76 4.94
C VAL A 168 -11.64 5.55 4.01
N GLN A 169 -10.91 5.55 2.89
CA GLN A 169 -10.95 4.44 1.94
C GLN A 169 -9.57 3.78 1.87
N PHE A 170 -9.51 2.49 2.23
CA PHE A 170 -8.31 1.67 2.16
C PHE A 170 -8.25 0.94 0.83
N TYR A 171 -7.18 1.16 0.09
CA TYR A 171 -6.84 0.43 -1.12
C TYR A 171 -5.57 -0.37 -0.85
N THR A 172 -5.75 -1.61 -0.44
CA THR A 172 -4.68 -2.50 -0.02
C THR A 172 -4.49 -3.63 -1.01
N SER A 173 -3.24 -4.00 -1.26
CA SER A 173 -2.90 -5.15 -2.09
C SER A 173 -1.71 -5.87 -1.50
N CYS A 174 -1.70 -7.19 -1.59
CA CYS A 174 -0.61 -8.02 -1.11
C CYS A 174 0.07 -8.81 -2.23
N ALA A 175 1.36 -9.12 -2.03
CA ALA A 175 2.14 -9.98 -2.90
C ALA A 175 2.95 -10.99 -2.08
N GLN A 176 3.42 -12.03 -2.74
CA GLN A 176 4.19 -13.14 -2.17
C GLN A 176 5.63 -13.05 -2.64
N LEU A 177 6.54 -12.76 -1.72
CA LEU A 177 7.96 -12.63 -2.00
C LEU A 177 8.73 -13.80 -1.39
N ARG A 178 9.80 -14.21 -2.06
CA ARG A 178 10.85 -15.06 -1.52
C ARG A 178 12.15 -14.28 -1.50
N VAL A 179 12.61 -13.95 -0.31
CA VAL A 179 13.77 -13.09 -0.07
C VAL A 179 15.03 -13.94 0.11
N SER A 180 16.09 -13.54 -0.59
CA SER A 180 17.44 -14.10 -0.46
C SER A 180 18.47 -12.99 -0.29
N GLY A 181 19.70 -13.35 0.09
CA GLY A 181 20.83 -12.41 0.18
C GLY A 181 20.69 -11.38 1.31
N GLY A 182 19.83 -11.62 2.28
CA GLY A 182 19.62 -10.74 3.41
C GLY A 182 20.49 -11.04 4.61
N GLY A 183 20.16 -10.38 5.72
CA GLY A 183 20.82 -10.51 7.03
C GLY A 183 20.01 -11.33 8.03
N SER A 184 19.94 -10.82 9.27
CA SER A 184 19.22 -11.49 10.37
C SER A 184 18.51 -10.49 11.30
N THR A 185 18.41 -9.23 10.89
CA THR A 185 17.77 -8.19 11.72
C THR A 185 16.27 -8.42 11.76
N GLN A 186 15.74 -8.44 12.98
CA GLN A 186 14.30 -8.55 13.23
C GLN A 186 13.68 -7.17 13.44
N PRO A 187 12.43 -6.95 13.03
CA PRO A 187 11.73 -5.70 13.30
C PRO A 187 11.49 -5.53 14.80
N SER A 188 11.78 -4.33 15.31
CA SER A 188 11.54 -3.97 16.72
C SER A 188 10.09 -3.59 17.01
N SER A 189 9.30 -3.31 15.97
CA SER A 189 7.90 -2.91 16.08
C SER A 189 7.08 -3.48 14.93
N THR A 190 5.99 -4.13 15.27
CA THR A 190 5.04 -4.71 14.31
C THR A 190 3.61 -4.32 14.66
N VAL A 191 2.74 -4.42 13.68
CA VAL A 191 1.29 -4.21 13.82
C VAL A 191 0.53 -5.32 13.11
N ARG A 192 -0.76 -5.47 13.44
CA ARG A 192 -1.67 -6.40 12.75
C ARG A 192 -2.81 -5.66 12.09
N PHE A 193 -3.24 -6.15 10.95
CA PHE A 193 -4.41 -5.69 10.24
C PHE A 193 -5.39 -6.87 10.06
N PRO A 194 -6.61 -6.77 10.62
CA PRO A 194 -7.15 -5.71 11.48
C PRO A 194 -6.47 -5.66 12.86
N GLY A 195 -6.61 -4.52 13.53
CA GLY A 195 -6.13 -4.32 14.91
C GLY A 195 -5.29 -3.06 15.12
N TYR A 196 -4.56 -2.59 14.10
CA TYR A 196 -3.81 -1.33 14.20
C TYR A 196 -4.75 -0.10 14.24
N TYR A 197 -5.69 -0.01 13.30
CA TYR A 197 -6.59 1.13 13.22
C TYR A 197 -7.76 1.01 14.19
N SER A 198 -8.09 2.11 14.84
CA SER A 198 -9.41 2.31 15.42
C SER A 198 -10.21 3.30 14.59
N ALA A 199 -11.53 3.20 14.58
CA ALA A 199 -12.40 4.03 13.74
C ALA A 199 -12.25 5.55 13.96
N THR A 200 -11.61 5.97 15.07
CA THR A 200 -11.36 7.36 15.44
C THR A 200 -9.87 7.72 15.49
N SER A 201 -9.00 6.87 14.97
CA SER A 201 -7.56 7.17 14.91
C SER A 201 -7.33 8.45 14.09
N PRO A 202 -6.46 9.38 14.57
CA PRO A 202 -6.28 10.69 13.96
C PRO A 202 -5.62 10.65 12.57
N ASP A 203 -5.04 9.53 12.19
CA ASP A 203 -4.46 9.25 10.88
C ASP A 203 -5.49 8.77 9.84
N ILE A 204 -6.69 8.35 10.27
CA ILE A 204 -7.76 7.91 9.38
C ILE A 204 -9.09 8.65 9.59
N MET A 205 -9.24 9.40 10.68
CA MET A 205 -10.35 10.31 10.91
C MET A 205 -9.80 11.74 10.93
N ILE A 206 -9.64 12.33 9.76
CA ILE A 206 -8.96 13.60 9.55
C ILE A 206 -9.63 14.41 8.44
N ASN A 207 -9.73 15.72 8.65
CA ASN A 207 -10.09 16.65 7.58
C ASN A 207 -8.81 17.18 6.92
N ILE A 208 -8.52 16.76 5.72
CA ILE A 208 -7.34 17.18 4.95
C ILE A 208 -7.54 18.50 4.19
N TYR A 209 -8.75 19.08 4.22
CA TYR A 209 -9.04 20.30 3.49
C TYR A 209 -8.70 21.53 4.32
N GLY A 210 -7.90 22.44 3.73
CA GLY A 210 -7.58 23.73 4.31
C GLY A 210 -8.71 24.76 4.15
N ALA A 211 -8.48 25.97 4.62
CA ALA A 211 -9.46 27.07 4.58
C ALA A 211 -9.92 27.42 3.15
N THR A 212 -9.13 27.10 2.14
CA THR A 212 -9.44 27.34 0.71
C THR A 212 -10.15 26.15 0.05
N GLY A 213 -10.45 25.09 0.81
CA GLY A 213 -11.03 23.85 0.28
C GLY A 213 -10.04 22.97 -0.49
N GLN A 214 -8.74 23.28 -0.46
CA GLN A 214 -7.71 22.44 -1.06
C GLN A 214 -7.30 21.33 -0.08
N PRO A 215 -7.00 20.10 -0.57
CA PRO A 215 -6.59 18.96 0.26
C PRO A 215 -5.10 19.08 0.65
N ASP A 216 -4.72 20.21 1.24
CA ASP A 216 -3.34 20.55 1.60
C ASP A 216 -3.06 20.37 3.10
N ASN A 217 -3.89 19.62 3.79
CA ASN A 217 -3.81 19.33 5.23
C ASN A 217 -3.62 20.60 6.09
N SER A 218 -4.15 21.75 5.61
CA SER A 218 -3.93 23.07 6.23
C SER A 218 -2.45 23.43 6.40
N GLY A 219 -1.56 22.91 5.55
CA GLY A 219 -0.11 23.11 5.59
C GLY A 219 0.58 22.34 6.73
N LYS A 220 -0.11 21.45 7.42
CA LYS A 220 0.46 20.64 8.54
C LYS A 220 0.99 19.31 8.02
N ALA A 221 2.01 18.78 8.70
CA ALA A 221 2.43 17.40 8.46
C ALA A 221 1.27 16.42 8.72
N TYR A 222 1.25 15.33 7.97
CA TYR A 222 0.32 14.23 8.23
C TYR A 222 0.70 13.54 9.55
N PRO A 223 -0.26 13.10 10.38
CA PRO A 223 0.03 12.39 11.63
C PRO A 223 0.90 11.15 11.41
N ALA A 224 1.63 10.76 12.43
CA ALA A 224 2.40 9.52 12.39
C ALA A 224 1.45 8.34 12.10
N HIS A 225 1.82 7.52 11.11
CA HIS A 225 1.00 6.47 10.56
C HIS A 225 1.77 5.14 10.52
N GLY A 226 1.16 4.08 11.05
CA GLY A 226 1.82 2.78 11.18
C GLY A 226 2.92 2.75 12.26
N PRO A 227 3.64 1.62 12.40
CA PRO A 227 4.81 1.54 13.26
C PRO A 227 5.95 2.41 12.74
N ALA A 228 7.00 2.58 13.55
CA ALA A 228 8.22 3.22 13.08
C ALA A 228 8.77 2.53 11.81
N LEU A 229 9.36 3.32 10.92
CA LEU A 229 10.01 2.79 9.72
C LEU A 229 11.15 1.84 10.12
N PHE A 230 11.12 0.63 9.60
CA PHE A 230 12.20 -0.33 9.80
C PHE A 230 13.43 0.10 9.00
N THR A 231 14.53 0.21 9.68
CA THR A 231 15.84 0.55 9.09
C THR A 231 16.88 -0.47 9.52
N CYS A 232 17.87 -0.70 8.67
CA CYS A 232 19.02 -1.56 8.98
C CYS A 232 20.02 -0.85 9.93
#